data_c7608eee6647cc8ffeaca6b02ed0caa6
#
_entry.id   c7608eee6647cc8ffeaca6b02ed0caa6
#
_cell.length_a   1.000
_cell.length_b   1.000
_cell.length_c   1.000
_cell.angle_alpha   90.00
_cell.angle_beta   90.00
_cell.angle_gamma   90.00
#
_symmetry.space_group_name_H-M   'P 1'
#
loop_
_entity.id
_entity.type
_entity.pdbx_description
1 polymer ?
#
loop_
_entity_poly.entity_id
_entity_poly.type
_entity_poly.pdbx_seq_one_letter_code
_entity_poly.pdbx_strand_id
1 'polypeptide(L)'
;MKRESFKSRLGFILVSAGCAIGIGNVWRFPYVTGQNGGGIFVLFYLIFLVCMGLPVLTMELAVGRASRKSAVMSYKALEKEGSKWHIHGWIAMLGCYMLMMYYTTVSGWMVAYFFKFLKGDFTSGMNTDDTAAAFGNMLADPKQMAFWMIVTVVLGFLVCSRGLQNGLEKISKFMMSALLLLIIVLAVHSITLSGALEGVKFYLVPNLDAVSEIGIKNVITAAMNQAFFTLSLGVAAMEIFGSYMGKAVSYTHLRAHETRSNL
;
A
#
# COMPACT_ATOMS: atom_id res chain seq x y z
N MET A 1 22.64 -4.68 -20.59
CA MET A 1 22.46 -5.43 -19.31
C MET A 1 21.10 -6.09 -19.33
N LYS A 2 21.00 -7.39 -19.02
CA LYS A 2 19.70 -8.05 -18.81
C LYS A 2 19.09 -7.50 -17.53
N ARG A 3 17.88 -6.95 -17.59
CA ARG A 3 17.14 -6.47 -16.42
C ARG A 3 16.83 -7.64 -15.48
N GLU A 4 17.03 -7.45 -14.19
CA GLU A 4 16.64 -8.45 -13.18
C GLU A 4 15.14 -8.78 -13.31
N SER A 5 14.77 -10.00 -12.94
CA SER A 5 13.38 -10.45 -12.90
C SER A 5 13.13 -11.21 -11.61
N PHE A 6 11.87 -11.24 -11.16
CA PHE A 6 11.48 -12.03 -9.99
C PHE A 6 11.80 -13.52 -10.20
N LYS A 7 12.36 -14.16 -9.16
CA LYS A 7 12.69 -15.61 -9.21
C LYS A 7 11.46 -16.50 -9.27
N SER A 8 10.38 -16.07 -8.62
CA SER A 8 9.18 -16.89 -8.50
C SER A 8 7.91 -16.07 -8.60
N ARG A 9 6.82 -16.73 -9.00
CA ARG A 9 5.48 -16.14 -9.01
C ARG A 9 5.07 -15.66 -7.59
N LEU A 10 5.36 -16.46 -6.57
CA LEU A 10 5.09 -16.12 -5.18
C LEU A 10 5.88 -14.87 -4.75
N GLY A 11 7.16 -14.74 -5.18
CA GLY A 11 7.96 -13.55 -4.93
C GLY A 11 7.33 -12.28 -5.50
N PHE A 12 6.88 -12.33 -6.74
CA PHE A 12 6.16 -11.22 -7.37
C PHE A 12 4.87 -10.86 -6.60
N ILE A 13 4.04 -11.86 -6.27
CA ILE A 13 2.79 -11.63 -5.54
C ILE A 13 3.06 -11.00 -4.17
N LEU A 14 4.01 -11.53 -3.40
CA LEU A 14 4.32 -11.01 -2.06
C LEU A 14 4.96 -9.61 -2.09
N VAL A 15 5.77 -9.30 -3.09
CA VAL A 15 6.33 -7.94 -3.24
C VAL A 15 5.23 -6.95 -3.65
N SER A 16 4.38 -7.33 -4.61
CA SER A 16 3.26 -6.49 -5.02
C SER A 16 2.23 -6.32 -3.90
N ALA A 17 1.94 -7.39 -3.15
CA ALA A 17 1.11 -7.33 -1.95
C ALA A 17 1.74 -6.44 -0.87
N GLY A 18 3.06 -6.51 -0.68
CA GLY A 18 3.79 -5.64 0.26
C GLY A 18 3.75 -4.17 -0.11
N CYS A 19 3.67 -3.86 -1.40
CA CYS A 19 3.46 -2.50 -1.86
C CYS A 19 2.00 -2.03 -1.62
N ALA A 20 1.04 -2.93 -1.79
CA ALA A 20 -0.37 -2.65 -1.59
C ALA A 20 -0.79 -2.69 -0.10
N ILE A 21 -0.28 -3.65 0.67
CA ILE A 21 -0.56 -3.83 2.10
C ILE A 21 0.51 -3.12 2.92
N GLY A 22 0.44 -1.81 2.94
CA GLY A 22 1.35 -0.98 3.72
C GLY A 22 0.68 -0.33 4.93
N ILE A 23 1.30 0.70 5.45
CA ILE A 23 0.81 1.57 6.52
C ILE A 23 -0.61 2.08 6.22
N GLY A 24 -0.91 2.30 4.94
CA GLY A 24 -2.22 2.74 4.47
C GLY A 24 -3.37 1.78 4.82
N ASN A 25 -3.13 0.50 4.85
CA ASN A 25 -4.16 -0.50 5.13
C ASN A 25 -4.20 -0.89 6.61
N VAL A 26 -3.04 -0.98 7.26
CA VAL A 26 -2.97 -1.43 8.66
C VAL A 26 -3.31 -0.30 9.64
N TRP A 27 -2.91 0.92 9.33
CA TRP A 27 -3.09 2.09 10.21
C TRP A 27 -4.17 3.05 9.71
N ARG A 28 -4.05 3.52 8.46
CA ARG A 28 -4.94 4.56 7.94
C ARG A 28 -6.35 4.05 7.65
N PHE A 29 -6.50 2.86 7.08
CA PHE A 29 -7.80 2.30 6.72
C PHE A 29 -8.76 2.18 7.91
N PRO A 30 -8.39 1.58 9.07
CA PRO A 30 -9.26 1.54 10.24
C PRO A 30 -9.68 2.93 10.74
N TYR A 31 -8.73 3.86 10.75
CA TYR A 31 -9.00 5.25 11.16
C TYR A 31 -10.00 5.93 10.23
N VAL A 32 -9.77 5.88 8.92
CA VAL A 32 -10.67 6.49 7.92
C VAL A 32 -12.05 5.82 7.93
N THR A 33 -12.10 4.51 8.13
CA THR A 33 -13.37 3.78 8.29
C THR A 33 -14.17 4.28 9.49
N GLY A 34 -13.51 4.48 10.63
CA GLY A 34 -14.12 5.04 11.83
C GLY A 34 -14.68 6.45 11.63
N GLN A 35 -13.96 7.30 10.88
CA GLN A 35 -14.34 8.69 10.62
C GLN A 35 -15.43 8.82 9.53
N ASN A 36 -15.67 7.81 8.73
CA ASN A 36 -16.56 7.89 7.56
C ASN A 36 -17.74 6.90 7.60
N GLY A 37 -18.22 6.55 8.79
CA GLY A 37 -19.46 5.80 8.96
C GLY A 37 -19.36 4.28 8.81
N GLY A 38 -18.15 3.71 9.02
CA GLY A 38 -17.99 2.25 9.12
C GLY A 38 -18.33 1.50 7.85
N GLY A 39 -19.33 0.60 7.94
CA GLY A 39 -19.70 -0.33 6.87
C GLY A 39 -20.10 0.34 5.56
N ILE A 40 -20.69 1.53 5.59
CA ILE A 40 -21.05 2.25 4.36
C ILE A 40 -19.79 2.73 3.61
N PHE A 41 -18.78 3.20 4.32
CA PHE A 41 -17.49 3.54 3.73
C PHE A 41 -16.82 2.29 3.14
N VAL A 42 -16.82 1.17 3.87
CA VAL A 42 -16.25 -0.10 3.40
C VAL A 42 -16.95 -0.57 2.12
N LEU A 43 -18.27 -0.44 2.03
CA LEU A 43 -19.03 -0.79 0.83
C LEU A 43 -18.57 0.04 -0.39
N PHE A 44 -18.53 1.37 -0.28
CA PHE A 44 -18.06 2.22 -1.36
C PHE A 44 -16.59 1.95 -1.70
N TYR A 45 -15.75 1.73 -0.69
CA TYR A 45 -14.35 1.36 -0.89
C TYR A 45 -14.22 0.09 -1.74
N LEU A 46 -14.98 -0.97 -1.45
CA LEU A 46 -14.95 -2.21 -2.22
C LEU A 46 -15.44 -2.01 -3.66
N ILE A 47 -16.49 -1.20 -3.86
CA ILE A 47 -16.98 -0.85 -5.20
C ILE A 47 -15.87 -0.14 -5.99
N PHE A 48 -15.21 0.88 -5.43
CA PHE A 48 -14.12 1.58 -6.11
C PHE A 48 -12.90 0.70 -6.31
N LEU A 49 -12.58 -0.18 -5.37
CA LEU A 49 -11.48 -1.14 -5.49
C LEU A 49 -11.67 -2.05 -6.71
N VAL A 50 -12.88 -2.55 -6.92
CA VAL A 50 -13.20 -3.45 -8.05
C VAL A 50 -13.36 -2.67 -9.35
N CYS A 51 -14.17 -1.60 -9.35
CA CYS A 51 -14.54 -0.90 -10.59
C CYS A 51 -13.43 0.01 -11.15
N MET A 52 -12.59 0.56 -10.28
CA MET A 52 -11.52 1.47 -10.67
C MET A 52 -10.14 0.91 -10.35
N GLY A 53 -9.96 0.36 -9.16
CA GLY A 53 -8.68 -0.11 -8.66
C GLY A 53 -8.11 -1.24 -9.51
N LEU A 54 -8.86 -2.31 -9.74
CA LEU A 54 -8.39 -3.46 -10.53
C LEU A 54 -8.09 -3.12 -12.00
N PRO A 55 -8.92 -2.36 -12.73
CA PRO A 55 -8.60 -1.95 -14.09
C PRO A 55 -7.32 -1.11 -14.18
N VAL A 56 -7.18 -0.09 -13.31
CA VAL A 56 -5.99 0.78 -13.32
C VAL A 56 -4.73 -0.02 -12.95
N LEU A 57 -4.80 -0.86 -11.92
CA LEU A 57 -3.71 -1.77 -11.54
C LEU A 57 -3.26 -2.64 -12.71
N THR A 58 -4.23 -3.22 -13.44
CA THR A 58 -3.95 -4.08 -14.58
C THR A 58 -3.29 -3.30 -15.72
N MET A 59 -3.73 -2.07 -15.97
CA MET A 59 -3.12 -1.19 -16.97
C MET A 59 -1.68 -0.81 -16.61
N GLU A 60 -1.39 -0.41 -15.36
CA GLU A 60 -0.03 -0.10 -14.91
C GLU A 60 0.90 -1.30 -15.05
N LEU A 61 0.47 -2.48 -14.59
CA LEU A 61 1.26 -3.71 -14.75
C LEU A 61 1.51 -4.06 -16.23
N ALA A 62 0.52 -3.85 -17.10
CA ALA A 62 0.63 -4.11 -18.54
C ALA A 62 1.64 -3.17 -19.21
N VAL A 63 1.59 -1.88 -18.91
CA VAL A 63 2.54 -0.87 -19.44
C VAL A 63 3.97 -1.20 -18.99
N GLY A 64 4.16 -1.49 -17.72
CA GLY A 64 5.47 -1.89 -17.20
C GLY A 64 6.00 -3.16 -17.85
N ARG A 65 5.16 -4.20 -17.98
CA ARG A 65 5.52 -5.48 -18.59
C ARG A 65 5.87 -5.37 -20.08
N ALA A 66 5.11 -4.55 -20.83
CA ALA A 66 5.33 -4.36 -22.26
C ALA A 66 6.63 -3.63 -22.53
N SER A 67 6.91 -2.56 -21.79
CA SER A 67 8.07 -1.69 -22.02
C SER A 67 9.36 -2.24 -21.41
N ARG A 68 9.28 -2.84 -20.23
CA ARG A 68 10.43 -3.23 -19.39
C ARG A 68 11.40 -2.08 -19.10
N LYS A 69 10.89 -0.88 -18.95
CA LYS A 69 11.66 0.33 -18.73
C LYS A 69 11.22 1.01 -17.42
N SER A 70 11.84 2.14 -17.08
CA SER A 70 11.39 3.02 -15.99
C SER A 70 10.07 3.71 -16.40
N ALA A 71 9.32 4.26 -15.46
CA ALA A 71 8.02 4.85 -15.69
C ALA A 71 7.98 5.82 -16.90
N VAL A 72 8.82 6.86 -16.91
CA VAL A 72 8.87 7.82 -18.01
C VAL A 72 9.24 7.15 -19.33
N MET A 73 10.22 6.27 -19.31
CA MET A 73 10.71 5.58 -20.51
C MET A 73 9.74 4.52 -21.03
N SER A 74 8.84 4.01 -20.17
CA SER A 74 7.79 3.08 -20.57
C SER A 74 6.80 3.75 -21.48
N TYR A 75 6.27 4.89 -21.05
CA TYR A 75 5.35 5.66 -21.90
C TYR A 75 6.01 6.12 -23.18
N LYS A 76 7.23 6.66 -23.10
CA LYS A 76 7.98 7.10 -24.29
C LYS A 76 8.25 5.97 -25.30
N ALA A 77 8.36 4.72 -24.83
CA ALA A 77 8.58 3.56 -25.70
C ALA A 77 7.30 2.99 -26.33
N LEU A 78 6.14 3.23 -25.71
CA LEU A 78 4.86 2.69 -26.14
C LEU A 78 3.95 3.72 -26.79
N GLU A 79 4.22 4.99 -26.61
CA GLU A 79 3.43 6.07 -27.20
C GLU A 79 3.61 6.15 -28.72
N LYS A 80 2.56 6.56 -29.41
CA LYS A 80 2.60 6.85 -30.85
C LYS A 80 3.29 8.19 -31.10
N GLU A 81 3.88 8.36 -32.28
CA GLU A 81 4.45 9.62 -32.73
C GLU A 81 3.42 10.76 -32.60
N GLY A 82 3.85 11.89 -32.00
CA GLY A 82 2.99 13.05 -31.73
C GLY A 82 2.16 12.95 -30.45
N SER A 83 2.11 11.84 -29.75
CA SER A 83 1.44 11.74 -28.45
C SER A 83 2.33 12.27 -27.31
N LYS A 84 1.70 12.60 -26.18
CA LYS A 84 2.40 13.18 -25.02
C LYS A 84 2.23 12.35 -23.75
N TRP A 85 2.03 11.04 -23.87
CA TRP A 85 1.84 10.15 -22.73
C TRP A 85 3.04 10.07 -21.81
N HIS A 86 4.25 10.35 -22.29
CA HIS A 86 5.45 10.44 -21.45
C HIS A 86 5.32 11.48 -20.31
N ILE A 87 4.46 12.51 -20.48
CA ILE A 87 4.18 13.50 -19.43
C ILE A 87 3.56 12.81 -18.20
N HIS A 88 2.66 11.83 -18.42
CA HIS A 88 2.08 11.04 -17.33
C HIS A 88 3.17 10.34 -16.50
N GLY A 89 4.19 9.78 -17.16
CA GLY A 89 5.33 9.18 -16.47
C GLY A 89 6.08 10.16 -15.55
N TRP A 90 6.23 11.43 -15.99
CA TRP A 90 6.84 12.48 -15.17
C TRP A 90 5.96 12.88 -13.97
N ILE A 91 4.65 12.99 -14.19
CA ILE A 91 3.68 13.30 -13.14
C ILE A 91 3.67 12.17 -12.09
N ALA A 92 3.66 10.91 -12.52
CA ALA A 92 3.70 9.75 -11.63
C ALA A 92 5.01 9.72 -10.82
N MET A 93 6.13 10.05 -11.43
CA MET A 93 7.42 10.13 -10.74
C MET A 93 7.43 11.26 -9.69
N LEU A 94 6.89 12.45 -10.02
CA LEU A 94 6.73 13.53 -9.06
C LEU A 94 5.83 13.12 -7.89
N GLY A 95 4.70 12.46 -8.18
CA GLY A 95 3.80 11.91 -7.17
C GLY A 95 4.49 10.90 -6.25
N CYS A 96 5.36 10.06 -6.80
CA CYS A 96 6.16 9.10 -6.03
C CYS A 96 7.13 9.83 -5.07
N TYR A 97 7.81 10.89 -5.51
CA TYR A 97 8.67 11.69 -4.64
C TYR A 97 7.89 12.36 -3.51
N MET A 98 6.74 12.96 -3.81
CA MET A 98 5.87 13.58 -2.78
C MET A 98 5.38 12.53 -1.78
N LEU A 99 4.99 11.35 -2.27
CA LEU A 99 4.58 10.24 -1.43
C LEU A 99 5.72 9.79 -0.51
N MET A 100 6.94 9.66 -1.02
CA MET A 100 8.10 9.24 -0.24
C MET A 100 8.46 10.22 0.86
N MET A 101 8.29 11.53 0.66
CA MET A 101 8.49 12.54 1.72
C MET A 101 7.61 12.25 2.92
N TYR A 102 6.35 11.92 2.70
CA TYR A 102 5.41 11.54 3.76
C TYR A 102 5.72 10.16 4.35
N TYR A 103 5.92 9.15 3.51
CA TYR A 103 6.09 7.77 3.96
C TYR A 103 7.35 7.53 4.78
N THR A 104 8.46 8.17 4.45
CA THR A 104 9.70 8.04 5.25
C THR A 104 9.51 8.56 6.66
N THR A 105 8.79 9.67 6.81
CA THR A 105 8.46 10.25 8.13
C THR A 105 7.57 9.30 8.93
N VAL A 106 6.45 8.84 8.35
CA VAL A 106 5.51 7.93 9.04
C VAL A 106 6.16 6.58 9.36
N SER A 107 7.00 6.06 8.45
CA SER A 107 7.78 4.84 8.73
C SER A 107 8.74 5.04 9.91
N GLY A 108 9.34 6.23 10.02
CA GLY A 108 10.15 6.61 11.18
C GLY A 108 9.35 6.56 12.50
N TRP A 109 8.09 7.03 12.49
CA TRP A 109 7.21 6.92 13.67
C TRP A 109 6.96 5.46 14.07
N MET A 110 6.70 4.58 13.10
CA MET A 110 6.48 3.16 13.37
C MET A 110 7.71 2.51 14.01
N VAL A 111 8.90 2.82 13.51
CA VAL A 111 10.16 2.33 14.11
C VAL A 111 10.36 2.91 15.52
N ALA A 112 10.08 4.18 15.73
CA ALA A 112 10.15 4.82 17.04
C ALA A 112 9.22 4.14 18.06
N TYR A 113 7.96 3.87 17.64
CA TYR A 113 6.99 3.18 18.48
C TYR A 113 7.39 1.75 18.80
N PHE A 114 7.94 1.02 17.84
CA PHE A 114 8.49 -0.31 18.09
C PHE A 114 9.49 -0.30 19.26
N PHE A 115 10.44 0.65 19.25
CA PHE A 115 11.40 0.77 20.34
C PHE A 115 10.80 1.27 21.66
N LYS A 116 9.78 2.15 21.61
CA LYS A 116 9.05 2.56 22.80
C LYS A 116 8.33 1.38 23.45
N PHE A 117 7.67 0.52 22.67
CA PHE A 117 7.06 -0.70 23.16
C PHE A 117 8.09 -1.68 23.76
N LEU A 118 9.23 -1.85 23.09
CA LEU A 118 10.32 -2.71 23.63
C LEU A 118 10.90 -2.21 24.96
N LYS A 119 10.96 -0.90 25.15
CA LYS A 119 11.41 -0.27 26.39
C LYS A 119 10.37 -0.33 27.51
N GLY A 120 9.13 -0.64 27.20
CA GLY A 120 8.03 -0.63 28.17
C GLY A 120 7.50 0.76 28.49
N ASP A 121 7.68 1.74 27.59
CA ASP A 121 7.18 3.10 27.77
C ASP A 121 5.64 3.14 27.85
N PHE A 122 4.96 2.09 27.34
CA PHE A 122 3.52 1.94 27.42
C PHE A 122 3.15 0.89 28.45
N THR A 123 2.49 1.32 29.51
CA THR A 123 2.04 0.45 30.60
C THR A 123 0.52 0.28 30.57
N SER A 124 0.01 -0.79 31.16
CA SER A 124 -1.44 -1.10 31.20
C SER A 124 -2.28 -0.07 32.00
N GLY A 125 -1.63 0.83 32.71
CA GLY A 125 -2.28 1.90 33.46
C GLY A 125 -2.43 3.22 32.72
N MET A 126 -1.90 3.35 31.49
CA MET A 126 -2.03 4.55 30.69
C MET A 126 -3.44 4.70 30.13
N ASN A 127 -3.99 5.90 30.24
CA ASN A 127 -5.28 6.25 29.64
C ASN A 127 -5.12 6.74 28.18
N THR A 128 -6.24 7.07 27.55
CA THR A 128 -6.28 7.54 26.16
C THR A 128 -5.52 8.88 25.98
N ASP A 129 -5.60 9.75 27.00
CA ASP A 129 -4.95 11.07 26.93
C ASP A 129 -3.44 10.94 27.07
N ASP A 130 -2.94 10.02 27.91
CA ASP A 130 -1.51 9.74 28.04
C ASP A 130 -0.92 9.18 26.72
N THR A 131 -1.65 8.31 26.04
CA THR A 131 -1.23 7.77 24.74
C THR A 131 -1.25 8.82 23.63
N ALA A 132 -2.25 9.70 23.64
CA ALA A 132 -2.32 10.84 22.73
C ALA A 132 -1.19 11.85 22.98
N ALA A 133 -0.91 12.14 24.26
CA ALA A 133 0.20 13.00 24.66
C ALA A 133 1.57 12.42 24.26
N ALA A 134 1.77 11.10 24.40
CA ALA A 134 3.00 10.43 23.98
C ALA A 134 3.26 10.57 22.47
N PHE A 135 2.20 10.55 21.64
CA PHE A 135 2.28 10.80 20.21
C PHE A 135 2.53 12.29 19.92
N GLY A 136 1.79 13.19 20.55
CA GLY A 136 1.96 14.64 20.42
C GLY A 136 3.38 15.10 20.78
N ASN A 137 3.94 14.60 21.86
CA ASN A 137 5.30 14.90 22.30
C ASN A 137 6.35 14.41 21.29
N MET A 138 6.13 13.24 20.65
CA MET A 138 7.02 12.75 19.61
C MET A 138 6.96 13.65 18.36
N LEU A 139 5.78 14.13 17.97
CA LEU A 139 5.61 15.04 16.84
C LEU A 139 6.23 16.42 17.11
N ALA A 140 6.22 16.86 18.37
CA ALA A 140 6.79 18.13 18.80
C ALA A 140 8.34 18.12 18.90
N ASP A 141 8.98 16.96 18.79
CA ASP A 141 10.44 16.82 18.81
C ASP A 141 11.02 16.58 17.39
N PRO A 142 11.45 17.64 16.69
CA PRO A 142 12.00 17.50 15.33
C PRO A 142 13.26 16.66 15.27
N LYS A 143 14.06 16.65 16.33
CA LYS A 143 15.32 15.85 16.37
C LYS A 143 15.03 14.38 16.43
N GLN A 144 14.09 13.96 17.28
CA GLN A 144 13.65 12.58 17.38
C GLN A 144 12.99 12.11 16.08
N MET A 145 12.15 12.94 15.47
CA MET A 145 11.53 12.64 14.19
C MET A 145 12.57 12.48 13.07
N ALA A 146 13.51 13.40 12.95
CA ALA A 146 14.57 13.34 11.96
C ALA A 146 15.46 12.10 12.15
N PHE A 147 15.81 11.77 13.39
CA PHE A 147 16.62 10.59 13.70
C PHE A 147 15.96 9.30 13.20
N TRP A 148 14.68 9.06 13.57
CA TRP A 148 13.98 7.85 13.17
C TRP A 148 13.68 7.80 11.67
N MET A 149 13.43 8.93 11.05
CA MET A 149 13.29 9.04 9.58
C MET A 149 14.60 8.63 8.90
N ILE A 150 15.74 9.15 9.35
CA ILE A 150 17.06 8.79 8.79
C ILE A 150 17.33 7.29 8.96
N VAL A 151 17.09 6.74 10.14
CA VAL A 151 17.22 5.30 10.40
C VAL A 151 16.41 4.48 9.39
N THR A 152 15.15 4.85 9.18
CA THR A 152 14.27 4.17 8.22
C THR A 152 14.79 4.26 6.79
N VAL A 153 15.23 5.46 6.38
CA VAL A 153 15.79 5.68 5.04
C VAL A 153 17.06 4.85 4.83
N VAL A 154 17.98 4.83 5.80
CA VAL A 154 19.20 4.03 5.74
C VAL A 154 18.88 2.54 5.63
N LEU A 155 17.96 2.03 6.44
CA LEU A 155 17.51 0.63 6.36
C LEU A 155 16.90 0.31 4.99
N GLY A 156 16.08 1.18 4.43
CA GLY A 156 15.51 1.04 3.09
C GLY A 156 16.59 0.98 2.01
N PHE A 157 17.57 1.89 2.05
CA PHE A 157 18.68 1.88 1.10
C PHE A 157 19.56 0.63 1.23
N LEU A 158 19.81 0.14 2.43
CA LEU A 158 20.54 -1.11 2.65
C LEU A 158 19.83 -2.31 2.03
N VAL A 159 18.48 -2.36 2.12
CA VAL A 159 17.71 -3.41 1.46
C VAL A 159 17.78 -3.28 -0.05
N CYS A 160 17.57 -2.08 -0.59
CA CYS A 160 17.62 -1.81 -2.03
C CYS A 160 19.00 -2.05 -2.64
N SER A 161 20.09 -1.76 -1.91
CA SER A 161 21.46 -1.96 -2.38
C SER A 161 21.80 -3.43 -2.66
N ARG A 162 21.04 -4.36 -2.09
CA ARG A 162 21.21 -5.82 -2.33
C ARG A 162 20.49 -6.32 -3.59
N GLY A 163 19.89 -5.41 -4.35
CA GLY A 163 19.18 -5.69 -5.58
C GLY A 163 17.78 -6.29 -5.37
N LEU A 164 17.12 -6.61 -6.48
CA LEU A 164 15.73 -7.07 -6.47
C LEU A 164 15.57 -8.45 -5.80
N GLN A 165 16.37 -9.42 -6.22
CA GLN A 165 16.16 -10.83 -5.80
C GLN A 165 16.65 -11.12 -4.40
N ASN A 166 17.84 -10.63 -4.03
CA ASN A 166 18.48 -10.91 -2.75
C ASN A 166 18.12 -9.90 -1.66
N GLY A 167 17.71 -8.70 -2.06
CA GLY A 167 17.24 -7.63 -1.17
C GLY A 167 15.72 -7.63 -1.06
N LEU A 168 15.08 -6.95 -2.01
CA LEU A 168 13.66 -6.65 -1.93
C LEU A 168 12.78 -7.92 -1.89
N GLU A 169 12.96 -8.88 -2.80
CA GLU A 169 12.12 -10.08 -2.87
C GLU A 169 12.26 -10.95 -1.62
N LYS A 170 13.49 -11.17 -1.13
CA LYS A 170 13.74 -12.02 0.04
C LYS A 170 13.18 -11.41 1.33
N ILE A 171 13.42 -10.12 1.55
CA ILE A 171 12.96 -9.41 2.75
C ILE A 171 11.44 -9.26 2.73
N SER A 172 10.86 -8.88 1.58
CA SER A 172 9.40 -8.77 1.46
C SER A 172 8.69 -10.10 1.73
N LYS A 173 9.21 -11.23 1.25
CA LYS A 173 8.63 -12.55 1.55
C LYS A 173 8.56 -12.81 3.06
N PHE A 174 9.65 -12.55 3.78
CA PHE A 174 9.70 -12.74 5.22
C PHE A 174 8.75 -11.78 5.94
N MET A 175 8.85 -10.49 5.65
CA MET A 175 8.06 -9.47 6.32
C MET A 175 6.55 -9.62 6.05
N MET A 176 6.16 -9.93 4.81
CA MET A 176 4.75 -10.12 4.45
C MET A 176 4.16 -11.37 5.10
N SER A 177 4.95 -12.44 5.21
CA SER A 177 4.50 -13.66 5.92
C SER A 177 4.34 -13.40 7.41
N ALA A 178 5.28 -12.68 8.03
CA ALA A 178 5.20 -12.28 9.43
C ALA A 178 4.02 -11.34 9.69
N LEU A 179 3.78 -10.36 8.80
CA LEU A 179 2.64 -9.45 8.89
C LEU A 179 1.31 -10.20 8.79
N LEU A 180 1.20 -11.13 7.84
CA LEU A 180 -0.02 -11.95 7.69
C LEU A 180 -0.31 -12.75 8.97
N LEU A 181 0.71 -13.41 9.53
CA LEU A 181 0.57 -14.14 10.78
C LEU A 181 0.11 -13.21 11.92
N LEU A 182 0.74 -12.04 12.05
CA LEU A 182 0.40 -11.05 13.06
C LEU A 182 -1.04 -10.55 12.91
N ILE A 183 -1.49 -10.26 11.69
CA ILE A 183 -2.88 -9.84 11.43
C ILE A 183 -3.86 -10.95 11.83
N ILE A 184 -3.57 -12.22 11.53
CA ILE A 184 -4.41 -13.35 11.92
C ILE A 184 -4.50 -13.44 13.45
N VAL A 185 -3.38 -13.35 14.15
CA VAL A 185 -3.34 -13.38 15.63
C VAL A 185 -4.15 -12.23 16.21
N LEU A 186 -3.98 -11.02 15.69
CA LEU A 186 -4.73 -9.85 16.15
C LEU A 186 -6.23 -9.97 15.85
N ALA A 187 -6.60 -10.50 14.68
CA ALA A 187 -8.01 -10.72 14.32
C ALA A 187 -8.67 -11.73 15.27
N VAL A 188 -8.00 -12.87 15.53
CA VAL A 188 -8.50 -13.87 16.47
C VAL A 188 -8.61 -13.27 17.87
N HIS A 189 -7.61 -12.55 18.34
CA HIS A 189 -7.66 -11.89 19.65
C HIS A 189 -8.80 -10.85 19.71
N SER A 190 -8.96 -10.03 18.69
CA SER A 190 -10.02 -9.00 18.65
C SER A 190 -11.43 -9.58 18.75
N ILE A 191 -11.66 -10.77 18.15
CA ILE A 191 -12.97 -11.45 18.23
C ILE A 191 -13.27 -11.95 19.66
N THR A 192 -12.24 -12.20 20.48
CA THR A 192 -12.42 -12.65 21.87
C THR A 192 -12.69 -11.53 22.88
N LEU A 193 -12.57 -10.27 22.46
CA LEU A 193 -12.79 -9.11 23.33
C LEU A 193 -14.28 -8.85 23.56
N SER A 194 -14.61 -8.29 24.75
CA SER A 194 -15.93 -7.77 25.03
C SER A 194 -16.25 -6.62 24.05
N GLY A 195 -17.43 -6.65 23.40
CA GLY A 195 -17.80 -5.66 22.37
C GLY A 195 -17.34 -6.00 20.94
N ALA A 196 -16.68 -7.13 20.71
CA ALA A 196 -16.24 -7.57 19.38
C ALA A 196 -17.39 -7.57 18.35
N LEU A 197 -18.57 -8.03 18.75
CA LEU A 197 -19.74 -8.10 17.88
C LEU A 197 -20.18 -6.70 17.40
N GLU A 198 -20.11 -5.70 18.26
CA GLU A 198 -20.45 -4.30 17.91
C GLU A 198 -19.42 -3.75 16.90
N GLY A 199 -18.13 -4.03 17.11
CA GLY A 199 -17.07 -3.67 16.17
C GLY A 199 -17.25 -4.33 14.80
N VAL A 200 -17.59 -5.62 14.77
CA VAL A 200 -17.86 -6.35 13.52
C VAL A 200 -19.11 -5.79 12.83
N LYS A 201 -20.18 -5.51 13.56
CA LYS A 201 -21.39 -4.86 13.01
C LYS A 201 -21.06 -3.49 12.43
N PHE A 202 -20.29 -2.66 13.13
CA PHE A 202 -19.86 -1.36 12.65
C PHE A 202 -19.10 -1.44 11.31
N TYR A 203 -18.28 -2.47 11.12
CA TYR A 203 -17.49 -2.67 9.90
C TYR A 203 -18.28 -3.27 8.74
N LEU A 204 -19.23 -4.15 9.02
CA LEU A 204 -19.91 -4.95 7.98
C LEU A 204 -21.32 -4.44 7.65
N VAL A 205 -21.98 -3.79 8.58
CA VAL A 205 -23.37 -3.33 8.39
C VAL A 205 -23.35 -1.87 7.97
N PRO A 206 -23.77 -1.55 6.73
CA PRO A 206 -23.88 -0.17 6.28
C PRO A 206 -24.92 0.60 7.11
N ASN A 207 -24.49 1.66 7.76
CA ASN A 207 -25.36 2.58 8.50
C ASN A 207 -25.61 3.85 7.68
N LEU A 208 -26.84 4.02 7.20
CA LEU A 208 -27.23 5.19 6.40
C LEU A 208 -27.41 6.45 7.26
N ASP A 209 -27.70 6.31 8.55
CA ASP A 209 -27.85 7.45 9.45
C ASP A 209 -26.52 8.20 9.61
N ALA A 210 -25.41 7.47 9.69
CA ALA A 210 -24.08 8.07 9.74
C ALA A 210 -23.74 8.89 8.48
N VAL A 211 -24.34 8.56 7.34
CA VAL A 211 -24.17 9.32 6.08
C VAL A 211 -24.83 10.69 6.15
N SER A 212 -25.96 10.80 6.86
CA SER A 212 -26.68 12.08 7.00
C SER A 212 -25.87 13.10 7.79
N GLU A 213 -25.06 12.65 8.75
CA GLU A 213 -24.20 13.53 9.57
C GLU A 213 -22.91 13.91 8.85
N ILE A 214 -22.25 12.92 8.19
CA ILE A 214 -20.95 13.12 7.56
C ILE A 214 -21.07 13.72 6.15
N GLY A 215 -22.17 13.44 5.47
CA GLY A 215 -22.41 13.79 4.07
C GLY A 215 -21.90 12.72 3.09
N ILE A 216 -22.77 12.25 2.24
CA ILE A 216 -22.49 11.17 1.26
C ILE A 216 -21.29 11.48 0.36
N LYS A 217 -21.10 12.73 -0.03
CA LYS A 217 -19.96 13.17 -0.86
C LYS A 217 -18.64 12.92 -0.16
N ASN A 218 -18.56 13.20 1.13
CA ASN A 218 -17.35 13.00 1.91
C ASN A 218 -17.01 11.52 2.03
N VAL A 219 -18.00 10.68 2.31
CA VAL A 219 -17.84 9.22 2.40
C VAL A 219 -17.36 8.63 1.07
N ILE A 220 -17.99 9.00 -0.05
CA ILE A 220 -17.61 8.54 -1.39
C ILE A 220 -16.18 8.99 -1.74
N THR A 221 -15.84 10.26 -1.50
CA THR A 221 -14.50 10.78 -1.80
C THR A 221 -13.43 10.11 -0.94
N ALA A 222 -13.70 9.90 0.35
CA ALA A 222 -12.80 9.20 1.25
C ALA A 222 -12.59 7.74 0.81
N ALA A 223 -13.66 7.04 0.42
CA ALA A 223 -13.62 5.65 -0.04
C ALA A 223 -12.83 5.52 -1.36
N MET A 224 -13.07 6.40 -2.33
CA MET A 224 -12.33 6.46 -3.59
C MET A 224 -10.84 6.71 -3.35
N ASN A 225 -10.50 7.74 -2.57
CA ASN A 225 -9.13 8.06 -2.23
C ASN A 225 -8.42 6.88 -1.54
N GLN A 226 -9.11 6.20 -0.64
CA GLN A 226 -8.56 5.04 0.05
C GLN A 226 -8.34 3.86 -0.91
N ALA A 227 -9.20 3.63 -1.90
CA ALA A 227 -9.02 2.57 -2.90
C ALA A 227 -7.77 2.80 -3.76
N PHE A 228 -7.55 4.04 -4.24
CA PHE A 228 -6.34 4.40 -4.97
C PHE A 228 -5.08 4.28 -4.11
N PHE A 229 -5.17 4.75 -2.87
CA PHE A 229 -4.06 4.71 -1.92
C PHE A 229 -3.65 3.28 -1.56
N THR A 230 -4.64 2.40 -1.32
CA THR A 230 -4.43 0.98 -1.01
C THR A 230 -3.63 0.25 -2.08
N LEU A 231 -3.91 0.50 -3.35
CA LEU A 231 -3.25 -0.17 -4.47
C LEU A 231 -2.01 0.58 -4.98
N SER A 232 -1.65 1.71 -4.36
CA SER A 232 -0.53 2.56 -4.78
C SER A 232 -0.62 2.98 -6.26
N LEU A 233 -1.82 3.31 -6.72
CA LEU A 233 -2.08 3.67 -8.11
C LEU A 233 -1.69 5.11 -8.43
N GLY A 234 -1.32 5.36 -9.68
CA GLY A 234 -1.00 6.69 -10.20
C GLY A 234 0.42 7.17 -9.92
N VAL A 235 1.21 6.41 -9.14
CA VAL A 235 2.62 6.73 -8.82
C VAL A 235 3.60 5.82 -9.55
N ALA A 236 3.13 5.07 -10.54
CA ALA A 236 3.88 4.11 -11.34
C ALA A 236 4.58 2.98 -10.55
N ALA A 237 4.20 2.76 -9.29
CA ALA A 237 4.79 1.69 -8.48
C ALA A 237 4.51 0.32 -9.09
N MET A 238 3.27 0.05 -9.45
CA MET A 238 2.86 -1.21 -10.09
C MET A 238 3.40 -1.35 -11.49
N GLU A 239 3.58 -0.26 -12.23
CA GLU A 239 4.27 -0.24 -13.52
C GLU A 239 5.73 -0.70 -13.39
N ILE A 240 6.45 -0.21 -12.39
CA ILE A 240 7.83 -0.66 -12.12
C ILE A 240 7.84 -2.15 -11.79
N PHE A 241 6.97 -2.66 -10.93
CA PHE A 241 6.89 -4.10 -10.65
C PHE A 241 6.51 -4.91 -11.89
N GLY A 242 5.60 -4.41 -12.71
CA GLY A 242 5.28 -5.00 -14.02
C GLY A 242 6.52 -5.16 -14.90
N SER A 243 7.42 -4.17 -14.89
CA SER A 243 8.65 -4.18 -15.68
C SER A 243 9.66 -5.27 -15.28
N TYR A 244 9.56 -5.80 -14.08
CA TYR A 244 10.36 -6.92 -13.57
C TYR A 244 9.69 -8.29 -13.73
N MET A 245 8.46 -8.33 -14.27
CA MET A 245 7.77 -9.59 -14.52
C MET A 245 8.45 -10.39 -15.63
N GLY A 246 8.85 -11.61 -15.33
CA GLY A 246 9.37 -12.56 -16.32
C GLY A 246 8.28 -13.19 -17.17
N LYS A 247 8.67 -13.88 -18.25
CA LYS A 247 7.72 -14.63 -19.13
C LYS A 247 6.96 -15.72 -18.37
N ALA A 248 7.54 -16.29 -17.32
CA ALA A 248 6.93 -17.34 -16.50
C ALA A 248 5.83 -16.84 -15.55
N VAL A 249 5.79 -15.54 -15.26
CA VAL A 249 4.71 -14.90 -14.49
C VAL A 249 3.64 -14.50 -15.50
N SER A 250 2.81 -15.45 -15.88
CA SER A 250 1.72 -15.23 -16.84
C SER A 250 0.41 -15.00 -16.09
N TYR A 251 -0.25 -13.90 -16.38
CA TYR A 251 -1.69 -13.72 -16.09
C TYR A 251 -2.56 -14.54 -17.10
N THR A 252 -2.00 -15.57 -17.69
CA THR A 252 -2.55 -16.28 -18.84
C THR A 252 -3.58 -17.36 -18.50
N HIS A 253 -4.58 -17.04 -17.70
CA HIS A 253 -5.86 -17.67 -17.96
C HIS A 253 -6.76 -16.84 -18.90
N LEU A 254 -6.37 -15.62 -19.24
CA LEU A 254 -7.11 -14.79 -20.22
C LEU A 254 -6.56 -14.87 -21.65
N ARG A 255 -5.45 -15.56 -21.88
CA ARG A 255 -4.82 -15.64 -23.21
C ARG A 255 -4.81 -17.03 -23.83
N ALA A 256 -5.55 -17.99 -23.29
CA ALA A 256 -5.63 -19.34 -23.87
C ALA A 256 -6.40 -19.39 -25.20
N HIS A 257 -7.03 -18.30 -25.63
CA HIS A 257 -7.82 -18.28 -26.87
C HIS A 257 -7.22 -17.52 -28.05
N GLU A 258 -6.14 -16.73 -27.88
CA GLU A 258 -5.62 -15.93 -29.01
C GLU A 258 -4.42 -16.49 -29.76
N THR A 259 -3.81 -17.59 -29.36
CA THR A 259 -2.59 -18.13 -29.98
C THR A 259 -2.82 -19.35 -30.87
N ARG A 260 -4.04 -19.66 -31.26
CA ARG A 260 -4.33 -20.73 -32.20
C ARG A 260 -4.86 -20.31 -33.56
N SER A 261 -4.93 -19.02 -33.86
CA SER A 261 -5.46 -18.53 -35.14
C SER A 261 -4.44 -17.84 -36.06
N ASN A 262 -3.13 -17.92 -35.75
CA ASN A 262 -2.08 -17.46 -36.66
C ASN A 262 -0.96 -18.50 -36.77
N LEU A 263 -1.28 -19.62 -37.38
CA LEU A 263 -0.40 -20.50 -38.08
C LEU A 263 -1.04 -20.84 -39.42
#